data_29cc76ceabe75eabeddf7292246d163e
#
_entry.id   29cc76ceabe75eabeddf7292246d163e
#
_cell.length_a   1.000
_cell.length_b   1.000
_cell.length_c   1.000
_cell.angle_alpha   90.00
_cell.angle_beta   90.00
_cell.angle_gamma   90.00
#
_symmetry.space_group_name_H-M   'P 1'
#
loop_
_entity.id
_entity.type
_entity.pdbx_description
1 polymer ?
#
loop_
_entity_poly.entity_id
_entity_poly.type
_entity_poly.pdbx_seq_one_letter_code
_entity_poly.pdbx_strand_id
1 'polypeptide(L)'
;MAVRKLLVLPGGFLEHDKGVVIAGSSGTIVAPLPAYLIETDEGRILYDSGVDPDVVEDPKATWKGLLKLFRPNITPADHIVNRQKEIGLTPDDIDYVVQSHLHFDHEGAYGFSLGQRSWSTEMNIGLPIIPIPMPGEGIF
;
A
#
# COMPACT_ATOMS: atom_id res chain seq x y z
N MET A 1 -0.78 -6.34 24.44
CA MET A 1 -0.78 -6.79 23.03
C MET A 1 0.32 -7.83 22.82
N ALA A 2 -0.06 -9.06 22.53
CA ALA A 2 0.87 -10.13 22.16
C ALA A 2 0.61 -10.53 20.69
N VAL A 3 1.68 -10.64 19.90
CA VAL A 3 1.58 -11.11 18.52
C VAL A 3 1.37 -12.63 18.53
N ARG A 4 0.34 -13.08 17.85
CA ARG A 4 -0.02 -14.49 17.71
C ARG A 4 0.42 -15.05 16.36
N LYS A 5 0.39 -14.23 15.30
CA LYS A 5 0.70 -14.65 13.94
C LYS A 5 1.19 -13.47 13.13
N LEU A 6 2.14 -13.72 12.25
CA LEU A 6 2.59 -12.79 11.21
C LEU A 6 2.49 -13.51 9.86
N LEU A 7 1.76 -12.91 8.93
CA LEU A 7 1.63 -13.38 7.56
C LEU A 7 2.22 -12.34 6.61
N VAL A 8 2.93 -12.80 5.60
CA VAL A 8 3.34 -11.99 4.45
C VAL A 8 2.30 -12.16 3.36
N LEU A 9 1.75 -11.06 2.89
CA LEU A 9 0.78 -10.99 1.79
C LEU A 9 1.50 -10.41 0.57
N PRO A 10 1.86 -11.24 -0.42
CA PRO A 10 2.59 -10.77 -1.60
C PRO A 10 1.71 -9.85 -2.45
N GLY A 11 2.20 -8.66 -2.78
CA GLY A 11 1.51 -7.64 -3.59
C GLY A 11 2.06 -7.51 -5.02
N GLY A 12 2.78 -8.54 -5.52
CA GLY A 12 3.45 -8.47 -6.82
C GLY A 12 4.81 -7.81 -6.75
N PHE A 13 5.26 -7.23 -7.87
CA PHE A 13 6.58 -6.64 -8.00
C PHE A 13 6.52 -5.31 -8.73
N LEU A 14 7.46 -4.44 -8.39
CA LEU A 14 7.71 -3.18 -9.09
C LEU A 14 9.09 -3.19 -9.71
N GLU A 15 9.14 -3.09 -11.04
CA GLU A 15 10.40 -2.96 -11.78
C GLU A 15 10.70 -1.48 -12.04
N HIS A 16 11.94 -1.05 -11.77
CA HIS A 16 12.37 0.32 -12.05
C HIS A 16 13.88 0.39 -12.32
N ASP A 17 14.33 1.51 -12.88
CA ASP A 17 15.75 1.80 -13.04
C ASP A 17 16.39 1.99 -11.65
N LYS A 18 17.56 1.40 -11.46
CA LYS A 18 18.32 1.50 -10.21
C LYS A 18 18.68 2.94 -9.85
N GLY A 19 18.93 3.77 -10.86
CA GLY A 19 19.25 5.19 -10.68
C GLY A 19 18.13 6.02 -10.05
N VAL A 20 16.87 5.53 -10.05
CA VAL A 20 15.75 6.20 -9.39
C VAL A 20 15.93 6.21 -7.87
N VAL A 21 16.48 5.13 -7.30
CA VAL A 21 16.66 5.00 -5.83
C VAL A 21 18.12 5.19 -5.40
N ILE A 22 19.07 4.92 -6.28
CA ILE A 22 20.51 5.02 -5.96
C ILE A 22 21.19 5.90 -7.01
N ALA A 23 21.42 7.16 -6.66
CA ALA A 23 22.04 8.11 -7.56
C ALA A 23 23.37 7.59 -8.13
N GLY A 24 23.58 7.78 -9.45
CA GLY A 24 24.78 7.32 -10.15
C GLY A 24 24.84 5.82 -10.43
N SER A 25 23.80 5.05 -10.08
CA SER A 25 23.69 3.64 -10.43
C SER A 25 22.99 3.45 -11.76
N SER A 26 23.24 2.30 -12.41
CA SER A 26 22.57 1.87 -13.63
C SER A 26 22.07 0.43 -13.49
N GLY A 27 21.17 0.01 -14.38
CA GLY A 27 20.54 -1.30 -14.38
C GLY A 27 19.14 -1.28 -13.78
N THR A 28 18.52 -2.44 -13.66
CA THR A 28 17.14 -2.62 -13.22
C THR A 28 17.08 -3.22 -11.81
N ILE A 29 16.14 -2.77 -11.01
CA ILE A 29 15.71 -3.40 -9.75
C ILE A 29 14.32 -3.97 -9.97
N VAL A 30 14.07 -5.15 -9.42
CA VAL A 30 12.74 -5.75 -9.27
C VAL A 30 12.47 -5.84 -7.76
N ALA A 31 11.67 -4.93 -7.26
CA ALA A 31 11.33 -4.84 -5.84
C ALA A 31 10.02 -5.59 -5.57
N PRO A 32 9.96 -6.49 -4.58
CA PRO A 32 8.69 -7.06 -4.13
C PRO A 32 7.87 -5.99 -3.38
N LEU A 33 6.55 -6.13 -3.44
CA LEU A 33 5.58 -5.26 -2.77
C LEU A 33 4.81 -6.05 -1.71
N PRO A 34 5.42 -6.41 -0.58
CA PRO A 34 4.73 -7.15 0.46
C PRO A 34 3.88 -6.21 1.33
N ALA A 35 2.71 -6.71 1.75
CA ALA A 35 2.03 -6.25 2.95
C ALA A 35 2.16 -7.32 4.04
N TYR A 36 1.92 -6.93 5.29
CA TYR A 36 2.02 -7.86 6.41
C TYR A 36 0.74 -7.82 7.24
N LEU A 37 0.15 -8.99 7.49
CA LEU A 37 -0.93 -9.12 8.44
C LEU A 37 -0.38 -9.61 9.78
N ILE A 38 -0.63 -8.83 10.82
CA ILE A 38 -0.20 -9.11 12.19
C ILE A 38 -1.46 -9.40 13.01
N GLU A 39 -1.64 -10.64 13.41
CA GLU A 39 -2.72 -11.02 14.33
C GLU A 39 -2.22 -10.92 15.78
N THR A 40 -2.96 -10.22 16.61
CA THR A 40 -2.67 -10.02 18.03
C THR A 40 -3.83 -10.52 18.88
N ASP A 41 -3.67 -10.48 20.20
CA ASP A 41 -4.75 -10.74 21.15
C ASP A 41 -5.75 -9.56 21.27
N GLU A 42 -5.45 -8.42 20.63
CA GLU A 42 -6.27 -7.20 20.69
C GLU A 42 -6.81 -6.78 19.32
N GLY A 43 -6.51 -7.54 18.25
CA GLY A 43 -7.00 -7.26 16.90
C GLY A 43 -5.99 -7.57 15.81
N ARG A 44 -6.36 -7.24 14.57
CA ARG A 44 -5.56 -7.45 13.37
C ARG A 44 -5.04 -6.13 12.82
N ILE A 45 -3.76 -6.10 12.54
CA ILE A 45 -3.06 -4.95 11.98
C ILE A 45 -2.58 -5.33 10.58
N LEU A 46 -2.97 -4.55 9.58
CA LEU A 46 -2.39 -4.60 8.25
C LEU A 46 -1.27 -3.57 8.17
N TYR A 47 -0.04 -4.01 7.91
CA TYR A 47 1.12 -3.15 7.72
C TYR A 47 1.45 -3.08 6.24
N ASP A 48 1.34 -1.90 5.66
CA ASP A 48 1.29 -1.59 4.24
C ASP A 48 0.09 -2.25 3.52
N SER A 49 -0.25 -1.76 2.35
CA SER A 49 -1.44 -2.20 1.61
C SER A 49 -1.24 -2.34 0.10
N GLY A 50 0.03 -2.27 -0.34
CA GLY A 50 0.37 -2.44 -1.76
C GLY A 50 -0.04 -1.25 -2.62
N VAL A 51 -0.34 -1.51 -3.88
CA VAL A 51 -0.76 -0.49 -4.85
C VAL A 51 -2.28 -0.36 -4.91
N ASP A 52 -2.72 0.81 -5.38
CA ASP A 52 -4.11 1.07 -5.70
C ASP A 52 -4.63 0.05 -6.74
N PRO A 53 -5.81 -0.54 -6.56
CA PRO A 53 -6.41 -1.47 -7.50
C PRO A 53 -6.61 -0.90 -8.90
N ASP A 54 -6.87 0.40 -9.02
CA ASP A 54 -7.00 1.06 -10.32
C ASP A 54 -5.71 0.97 -11.12
N VAL A 55 -4.55 0.87 -10.46
CA VAL A 55 -3.25 0.61 -11.11
C VAL A 55 -3.20 -0.78 -11.71
N VAL A 56 -3.82 -1.76 -11.04
CA VAL A 56 -3.86 -3.14 -11.52
C VAL A 56 -4.75 -3.26 -12.77
N GLU A 57 -5.87 -2.52 -12.79
CA GLU A 57 -6.82 -2.53 -13.90
C GLU A 57 -6.32 -1.74 -15.10
N ASP A 58 -5.87 -0.49 -14.88
CA ASP A 58 -5.33 0.38 -15.92
C ASP A 58 -4.14 1.21 -15.41
N PRO A 59 -2.93 0.62 -15.43
CA PRO A 59 -1.73 1.35 -15.02
C PRO A 59 -1.48 2.61 -15.84
N LYS A 60 -1.91 2.64 -17.12
CA LYS A 60 -1.69 3.78 -18.00
C LYS A 60 -2.57 4.97 -17.63
N ALA A 61 -3.83 4.73 -17.27
CA ALA A 61 -4.73 5.77 -16.83
C ALA A 61 -4.30 6.31 -15.46
N THR A 62 -3.88 5.42 -14.55
CA THR A 62 -3.60 5.75 -13.16
C THR A 62 -2.21 6.36 -12.98
N TRP A 63 -1.16 5.66 -13.40
CA TRP A 63 0.23 6.09 -13.17
C TRP A 63 0.80 7.01 -14.24
N LYS A 64 0.20 7.06 -15.44
CA LYS A 64 0.59 8.01 -16.50
C LYS A 64 2.11 8.12 -16.68
N GLY A 65 2.67 9.29 -16.31
CA GLY A 65 4.10 9.58 -16.45
C GLY A 65 5.01 8.69 -15.58
N LEU A 66 4.51 8.15 -14.46
CA LEU A 66 5.28 7.26 -13.60
C LEU A 66 5.69 5.96 -14.30
N LEU A 67 4.92 5.50 -15.30
CA LEU A 67 5.26 4.29 -16.07
C LEU A 67 6.55 4.42 -16.87
N LYS A 68 7.11 5.62 -17.03
CA LYS A 68 8.43 5.81 -17.62
C LYS A 68 9.55 5.36 -16.69
N LEU A 69 9.30 5.39 -15.38
CA LEU A 69 10.27 5.07 -14.34
C LEU A 69 9.96 3.73 -13.66
N PHE A 70 8.68 3.42 -13.50
CA PHE A 70 8.19 2.26 -12.75
C PHE A 70 7.30 1.39 -13.64
N ARG A 71 7.56 0.11 -13.65
CA ARG A 71 6.78 -0.90 -14.38
C ARG A 71 6.16 -1.88 -13.39
N PRO A 72 4.84 -1.77 -13.11
CA PRO A 72 4.17 -2.71 -12.24
C PRO A 72 4.07 -4.09 -12.90
N ASN A 73 4.50 -5.11 -12.19
CA ASN A 73 4.25 -6.51 -12.51
C ASN A 73 3.33 -7.08 -11.43
N ILE A 74 2.06 -6.74 -11.56
CA ILE A 74 1.01 -6.93 -10.58
C ILE A 74 -0.22 -7.47 -11.30
N THR A 75 -0.90 -8.42 -10.70
CA THR A 75 -2.15 -8.99 -11.20
C THR A 75 -3.28 -8.71 -10.22
N PRO A 76 -4.56 -8.88 -10.60
CA PRO A 76 -5.67 -8.75 -9.66
C PRO A 76 -5.56 -9.65 -8.42
N ALA A 77 -4.91 -10.81 -8.55
CA ALA A 77 -4.66 -11.69 -7.41
C ALA A 77 -3.71 -11.08 -6.38
N ASP A 78 -2.83 -10.17 -6.79
CA ASP A 78 -1.86 -9.53 -5.90
C ASP A 78 -2.46 -8.38 -5.08
N HIS A 79 -3.67 -7.94 -5.44
CA HIS A 79 -4.35 -6.89 -4.70
C HIS A 79 -4.66 -7.32 -3.27
N ILE A 80 -4.44 -6.42 -2.30
CA ILE A 80 -4.52 -6.73 -0.86
C ILE A 80 -5.86 -7.35 -0.44
N VAL A 81 -6.98 -6.89 -1.00
CA VAL A 81 -8.31 -7.44 -0.69
C VAL A 81 -8.43 -8.90 -1.16
N ASN A 82 -7.84 -9.23 -2.32
CA ASN A 82 -7.84 -10.60 -2.82
C ASN A 82 -6.91 -11.49 -1.99
N ARG A 83 -5.76 -10.98 -1.55
CA ARG A 83 -4.87 -11.70 -0.62
C ARG A 83 -5.52 -11.96 0.73
N GLN A 84 -6.27 -10.99 1.28
CA GLN A 84 -7.07 -11.22 2.48
C GLN A 84 -8.12 -12.31 2.26
N LYS A 85 -8.81 -12.28 1.14
CA LYS A 85 -9.83 -13.28 0.79
C LYS A 85 -9.27 -14.70 0.68
N GLU A 86 -8.04 -14.87 0.15
CA GLU A 86 -7.37 -16.17 0.08
C GLU A 86 -7.16 -16.80 1.46
N ILE A 87 -7.04 -16.00 2.51
CA ILE A 87 -6.88 -16.45 3.89
C ILE A 87 -8.18 -16.37 4.70
N GLY A 88 -9.32 -16.17 4.02
CA GLY A 88 -10.65 -16.15 4.63
C GLY A 88 -11.00 -14.86 5.38
N LEU A 89 -10.33 -13.75 5.04
CA LEU A 89 -10.58 -12.45 5.62
C LEU A 89 -11.17 -11.47 4.61
N THR A 90 -11.81 -10.45 5.13
CA THR A 90 -12.32 -9.28 4.41
C THR A 90 -11.67 -8.01 4.96
N PRO A 91 -11.76 -6.86 4.29
CA PRO A 91 -11.30 -5.59 4.85
C PRO A 91 -11.91 -5.25 6.22
N ASP A 92 -13.16 -5.69 6.46
CA ASP A 92 -13.85 -5.46 7.75
C ASP A 92 -13.26 -6.24 8.93
N ASP A 93 -12.44 -7.25 8.65
CA ASP A 93 -11.74 -8.03 9.66
C ASP A 93 -10.43 -7.39 10.12
N ILE A 94 -10.06 -6.23 9.54
CA ILE A 94 -8.85 -5.49 9.87
C ILE A 94 -9.20 -4.34 10.81
N ASP A 95 -8.59 -4.33 11.98
CA ASP A 95 -8.84 -3.29 13.00
C ASP A 95 -7.96 -2.05 12.77
N TYR A 96 -6.73 -2.23 12.28
CA TYR A 96 -5.76 -1.14 12.08
C TYR A 96 -5.01 -1.32 10.77
N VAL A 97 -4.76 -0.20 10.07
CA VAL A 97 -3.77 -0.15 8.98
C VAL A 97 -2.65 0.78 9.37
N VAL A 98 -1.43 0.29 9.24
CA VAL A 98 -0.21 1.05 9.49
C VAL A 98 0.55 1.14 8.17
N GLN A 99 0.83 2.35 7.73
CA GLN A 99 1.65 2.58 6.54
C GLN A 99 3.10 2.83 6.96
N SER A 100 4.04 2.11 6.36
CA SER A 100 5.47 2.35 6.58
C SER A 100 5.84 3.75 6.11
N HIS A 101 5.26 4.16 4.99
CA HIS A 101 5.38 5.49 4.39
C HIS A 101 4.29 5.66 3.31
N LEU A 102 4.11 6.89 2.82
CA LEU A 102 3.04 7.25 1.88
C LEU A 102 3.54 7.29 0.43
N HIS A 103 4.23 6.26 -0.02
CA HIS A 103 4.49 6.08 -1.44
C HIS A 103 3.36 5.27 -2.09
N PHE A 104 3.12 5.55 -3.37
CA PHE A 104 2.04 5.01 -4.19
C PHE A 104 2.01 3.47 -4.29
N ASP A 105 3.09 2.81 -3.96
CA ASP A 105 3.24 1.35 -3.96
C ASP A 105 2.99 0.71 -2.58
N HIS A 106 2.67 1.52 -1.57
CA HIS A 106 2.38 1.07 -0.20
C HIS A 106 0.98 1.44 0.30
N GLU A 107 0.33 2.45 -0.30
CA GLU A 107 -0.92 3.03 0.22
C GLU A 107 -2.21 2.59 -0.50
N GLY A 108 -2.17 1.48 -1.27
CA GLY A 108 -3.27 1.05 -2.14
C GLY A 108 -4.61 0.80 -1.46
N ALA A 109 -4.66 0.54 -0.16
CA ALA A 109 -5.91 0.40 0.57
C ALA A 109 -6.59 1.74 0.91
N TYR A 110 -5.95 2.87 0.65
CA TYR A 110 -6.50 4.18 1.01
C TYR A 110 -7.84 4.47 0.32
N GLY A 111 -8.03 3.96 -0.90
CA GLY A 111 -9.28 4.09 -1.66
C GLY A 111 -10.42 3.16 -1.21
N PHE A 112 -10.13 2.02 -0.56
CA PHE A 112 -11.14 1.02 -0.18
C PHE A 112 -11.66 1.17 1.24
N SER A 113 -10.87 1.77 2.11
CA SER A 113 -11.20 1.91 3.53
C SER A 113 -12.18 3.03 3.82
N LEU A 114 -12.51 3.85 2.85
CA LEU A 114 -13.39 5.01 3.04
C LEU A 114 -14.88 4.66 3.10
N GLY A 115 -15.23 3.36 2.98
CA GLY A 115 -16.63 2.95 2.98
C GLY A 115 -17.30 2.95 4.35
N GLN A 116 -16.63 2.65 5.47
CA GLN A 116 -17.34 2.50 6.74
C GLN A 116 -16.59 2.73 8.06
N ARG A 117 -15.29 2.86 8.10
CA ARG A 117 -14.59 3.26 9.33
C ARG A 117 -13.50 4.27 8.99
N SER A 118 -13.65 5.47 9.57
CA SER A 118 -12.57 6.45 9.58
C SER A 118 -11.31 5.77 10.16
N TRP A 119 -10.31 5.59 9.32
CA TRP A 119 -8.98 5.23 9.75
C TRP A 119 -8.39 6.45 10.44
N SER A 120 -8.75 6.65 11.71
CA SER A 120 -7.98 7.55 12.53
C SER A 120 -6.65 6.87 12.77
N THR A 121 -5.64 7.26 12.04
CA THR A 121 -4.25 7.10 12.45
C THR A 121 -4.06 7.96 13.68
N GLU A 122 -4.67 7.62 14.79
CA GLU A 122 -4.25 8.04 16.10
C GLU A 122 -3.00 7.26 16.50
N MET A 123 -2.00 7.27 15.64
CA MET A 123 -0.65 7.16 16.13
C MET A 123 -0.30 8.51 16.72
N ASN A 124 -0.58 8.64 18.01
CA ASN A 124 -0.23 9.80 18.81
C ASN A 124 1.29 9.85 19.03
N ILE A 125 2.04 10.08 17.95
CA ILE A 125 3.48 10.35 18.00
C ILE A 125 3.78 11.83 18.24
N GLY A 126 2.74 12.61 18.61
CA GLY A 126 2.92 14.03 18.95
C GLY A 126 3.27 14.94 17.77
N LEU A 127 3.21 14.45 16.55
CA LEU A 127 3.42 15.24 15.33
C LEU A 127 2.07 15.52 14.66
N PRO A 128 1.79 16.78 14.25
CA PRO A 128 0.58 17.09 13.52
C PRO A 128 0.60 16.36 12.16
N ILE A 129 -0.47 15.63 11.86
CA ILE A 129 -0.69 15.08 10.52
C ILE A 129 -1.04 16.29 9.63
N ILE A 130 -0.16 16.62 8.71
CA ILE A 130 -0.46 17.62 7.69
C ILE A 130 -1.17 16.86 6.56
N PRO A 131 -2.45 17.18 6.26
CA PRO A 131 -3.13 16.59 5.13
C PRO A 131 -2.36 16.92 3.85
N ILE A 132 -1.99 15.90 3.08
CA ILE A 132 -1.43 16.11 1.74
C ILE A 132 -2.62 16.50 0.85
N PRO A 133 -2.61 17.68 0.21
CA PRO A 133 -3.69 18.06 -0.68
C PRO A 133 -3.76 17.08 -1.85
N MET A 134 -4.97 16.58 -2.12
CA MET A 134 -5.23 15.70 -3.26
C MET A 134 -4.91 16.44 -4.57
N PRO A 135 -4.36 15.74 -5.58
CA PRO A 135 -4.09 16.36 -6.87
C PRO A 135 -5.39 16.88 -7.49
N GLY A 136 -5.57 18.18 -7.54
CA GLY A 136 -6.78 18.86 -8.08
C GLY A 136 -7.34 19.96 -7.21
N GLU A 137 -6.98 20.07 -5.94
CA GLU A 137 -7.33 21.22 -5.11
C GLU A 137 -6.20 22.25 -5.22
N GLY A 138 -6.53 23.35 -5.92
CA GLY A 138 -5.56 24.43 -6.15
C GLY A 138 -5.10 25.05 -4.84
N ILE A 139 -3.79 25.21 -4.73
CA ILE A 139 -3.17 26.06 -3.71
C ILE A 139 -3.51 27.51 -4.10
N PHE A 140 -4.34 28.17 -3.32
CA PHE A 140 -4.43 29.63 -3.28
C PHE A 140 -3.73 30.12 -2.02
#